data_e42954a16b7ede5bfc6d6c4962515376
#
_entry.id   e42954a16b7ede5bfc6d6c4962515376
#
_cell.length_a   1.000
_cell.length_b   1.000
_cell.length_c   1.000
_cell.angle_alpha   90.00
_cell.angle_beta   90.00
_cell.angle_gamma   90.00
#
_symmetry.space_group_name_H-M   'P 1'
#
loop_
_entity.id
_entity.type
_entity.pdbx_description
1 polymer ?
#
loop_
_entity_poly.entity_id
_entity_poly.type
_entity_poly.pdbx_seq_one_letter_code
_entity_poly.pdbx_strand_id
1 'polypeptide(L)'
;MKSLEGKKALVLGVASNRSIAWGISDSLRKNGAELAFTYQNDKLKDRVKKLANECNSDIVLPCDVSIDGSINNMLDELSKNWTEFDIIIHSLAFAPRDELEGNYVDKTTKAGFLSAHSISSYSLLELCKEAKPMLKGRNPSVISLSYLGAVRGMPNYNVMGVAKASLEANVRYLAYAMGEDNIRVNCISAGPIKTLAAAGISDFRKMLDHVEKNSPLKRNVTIQEVGDTASFLASDGASGITGQVLYVDSGFNIIGMPSID
;
A
#
# COMPACT_ATOMS: atom_id res chain seq x y z
N MET A 1 21.94 5.19 -15.60
CA MET A 1 21.66 5.80 -14.29
C MET A 1 20.37 5.19 -13.79
N LYS A 2 20.32 4.76 -12.55
CA LYS A 2 19.08 4.19 -11.95
C LYS A 2 18.09 5.32 -11.72
N SER A 3 16.80 5.07 -11.94
CA SER A 3 15.76 6.14 -11.92
C SER A 3 15.48 6.73 -10.53
N LEU A 4 15.90 6.06 -9.46
CA LEU A 4 15.71 6.46 -8.07
C LEU A 4 17.05 6.63 -7.30
N GLU A 5 18.15 6.79 -8.02
CA GLU A 5 19.48 6.94 -7.41
C GLU A 5 19.52 8.11 -6.41
N GLY A 6 19.87 7.80 -5.15
CA GLY A 6 19.94 8.76 -4.05
C GLY A 6 18.60 9.24 -3.52
N LYS A 7 17.46 8.64 -3.92
CA LYS A 7 16.16 8.86 -3.26
C LYS A 7 16.03 7.97 -2.04
N LYS A 8 15.34 8.47 -1.02
CA LYS A 8 15.08 7.79 0.25
C LYS A 8 13.61 7.43 0.36
N ALA A 9 13.30 6.18 0.69
CA ALA A 9 11.95 5.66 0.77
C ALA A 9 11.62 5.03 2.12
N LEU A 10 10.59 5.55 2.79
CA LEU A 10 9.99 4.96 3.97
C LEU A 10 8.90 3.96 3.56
N VAL A 11 9.05 2.69 3.94
CA VAL A 11 8.14 1.61 3.56
C VAL A 11 7.41 1.05 4.78
N LEU A 12 6.08 1.16 4.76
CA LEU A 12 5.19 0.59 5.76
C LEU A 12 4.46 -0.65 5.19
N GLY A 13 4.36 -1.73 5.99
CA GLY A 13 3.54 -2.90 5.66
C GLY A 13 4.29 -4.11 5.12
N VAL A 14 5.62 -4.14 5.24
CA VAL A 14 6.39 -5.37 4.97
C VAL A 14 6.17 -6.36 6.11
N ALA A 15 5.49 -7.48 5.82
CA ALA A 15 5.25 -8.55 6.79
C ALA A 15 5.93 -9.88 6.40
N SER A 16 6.28 -10.05 5.13
CA SER A 16 7.00 -11.21 4.59
C SER A 16 7.52 -10.91 3.18
N ASN A 17 8.34 -11.82 2.66
CA ASN A 17 8.80 -11.77 1.25
C ASN A 17 7.68 -12.02 0.20
N ARG A 18 6.44 -12.24 0.64
CA ARG A 18 5.25 -12.35 -0.22
C ARG A 18 4.36 -11.13 -0.15
N SER A 19 4.65 -10.15 0.71
CA SER A 19 3.87 -8.92 0.77
C SER A 19 4.10 -8.05 -0.46
N ILE A 20 3.08 -7.33 -0.88
CA ILE A 20 3.18 -6.35 -1.99
C ILE A 20 4.26 -5.31 -1.64
N ALA A 21 4.29 -4.85 -0.38
CA ALA A 21 5.32 -3.94 0.10
C ALA A 21 6.75 -4.47 -0.10
N TRP A 22 6.96 -5.80 -0.03
CA TRP A 22 8.25 -6.40 -0.33
C TRP A 22 8.61 -6.28 -1.82
N GLY A 23 7.68 -6.62 -2.72
CA GLY A 23 7.89 -6.45 -4.16
C GLY A 23 8.20 -5.00 -4.52
N ILE A 24 7.52 -4.04 -3.87
CA ILE A 24 7.81 -2.61 -4.02
C ILE A 24 9.20 -2.28 -3.51
N SER A 25 9.59 -2.74 -2.32
CA SER A 25 10.91 -2.50 -1.73
C SER A 25 12.04 -3.02 -2.63
N ASP A 26 11.91 -4.22 -3.15
CA ASP A 26 12.90 -4.83 -4.05
C ASP A 26 13.04 -4.03 -5.36
N SER A 27 11.91 -3.55 -5.93
CA SER A 27 11.93 -2.73 -7.14
C SER A 27 12.56 -1.35 -6.87
N LEU A 28 12.19 -0.67 -5.77
CA LEU A 28 12.78 0.62 -5.38
C LEU A 28 14.30 0.50 -5.19
N ARG A 29 14.76 -0.53 -4.45
CA ARG A 29 16.19 -0.81 -4.24
C ARG A 29 16.93 -1.07 -5.56
N LYS A 30 16.38 -1.91 -6.44
CA LYS A 30 16.97 -2.17 -7.77
C LYS A 30 17.12 -0.90 -8.60
N ASN A 31 16.21 0.06 -8.42
CA ASN A 31 16.24 1.36 -9.07
C ASN A 31 17.10 2.41 -8.34
N GLY A 32 17.75 2.03 -7.22
CA GLY A 32 18.77 2.85 -6.56
C GLY A 32 18.30 3.62 -5.33
N ALA A 33 17.08 3.42 -4.86
CA ALA A 33 16.59 4.05 -3.63
C ALA A 33 17.22 3.43 -2.38
N GLU A 34 17.49 4.28 -1.37
CA GLU A 34 17.75 3.89 0.00
C GLU A 34 16.41 3.64 0.71
N LEU A 35 16.33 2.61 1.57
CA LEU A 35 15.07 2.21 2.19
C LEU A 35 15.14 2.30 3.71
N ALA A 36 14.03 2.69 4.33
CA ALA A 36 13.73 2.50 5.74
C ALA A 36 12.42 1.71 5.87
N PHE A 37 12.33 0.84 6.86
CA PHE A 37 11.21 -0.06 7.06
C PHE A 37 10.53 0.16 8.40
N THR A 38 9.24 -0.16 8.46
CA THR A 38 8.53 -0.22 9.73
C THR A 38 8.03 -1.62 10.03
N TYR A 39 7.87 -1.93 11.33
CA TYR A 39 7.20 -3.13 11.81
C TYR A 39 6.11 -2.77 12.83
N GLN A 40 4.99 -3.50 12.79
CA GLN A 40 3.85 -3.21 13.66
C GLN A 40 4.08 -3.63 15.11
N ASN A 41 4.71 -4.80 15.32
CA ASN A 41 4.90 -5.40 16.65
C ASN A 41 6.14 -6.28 16.70
N ASP A 42 6.55 -6.69 17.90
CA ASP A 42 7.78 -7.47 18.11
C ASP A 42 7.78 -8.82 17.37
N LYS A 43 6.62 -9.43 17.12
CA LYS A 43 6.53 -10.69 16.35
C LYS A 43 6.98 -10.51 14.89
N LEU A 44 6.86 -9.31 14.34
CA LEU A 44 7.28 -8.98 12.98
C LEU A 44 8.70 -8.41 12.90
N LYS A 45 9.23 -7.87 14.00
CA LYS A 45 10.50 -7.15 14.08
C LYS A 45 11.66 -7.91 13.43
N ASP A 46 11.94 -9.13 13.87
CA ASP A 46 13.09 -9.89 13.35
C ASP A 46 12.94 -10.27 11.88
N ARG A 47 11.71 -10.55 11.46
CA ARG A 47 11.40 -10.85 10.06
C ARG A 47 11.61 -9.62 9.18
N VAL A 48 11.13 -8.46 9.61
CA VAL A 48 11.32 -7.21 8.87
C VAL A 48 12.80 -6.82 8.84
N LYS A 49 13.54 -6.96 9.94
CA LYS A 49 14.99 -6.74 9.97
C LYS A 49 15.73 -7.61 8.95
N LYS A 50 15.39 -8.91 8.89
CA LYS A 50 16.00 -9.81 7.90
C LYS A 50 15.76 -9.32 6.47
N LEU A 51 14.54 -8.91 6.15
CA LEU A 51 14.18 -8.41 4.82
C LEU A 51 14.82 -7.03 4.54
N ALA A 52 14.93 -6.16 5.54
CA ALA A 52 15.63 -4.88 5.40
C ALA A 52 17.11 -5.10 5.04
N ASN A 53 17.79 -6.05 5.70
CA ASN A 53 19.17 -6.40 5.38
C ASN A 53 19.34 -6.89 3.93
N GLU A 54 18.35 -7.63 3.38
CA GLU A 54 18.35 -8.03 1.95
C GLU A 54 18.26 -6.81 1.02
N CYS A 55 17.75 -5.68 1.53
CA CYS A 55 17.72 -4.38 0.83
C CYS A 55 18.89 -3.46 1.19
N ASN A 56 19.90 -3.93 1.92
CA ASN A 56 21.02 -3.13 2.44
C ASN A 56 20.55 -1.97 3.34
N SER A 57 19.51 -2.19 4.15
CA SER A 57 18.98 -1.19 5.08
C SER A 57 19.07 -1.68 6.52
N ASP A 58 19.59 -0.82 7.39
CA ASP A 58 19.63 -1.03 8.84
C ASP A 58 18.54 -0.24 9.59
N ILE A 59 17.74 0.57 8.86
CA ILE A 59 16.70 1.42 9.46
C ILE A 59 15.39 0.63 9.51
N VAL A 60 15.05 0.13 10.71
CA VAL A 60 13.83 -0.67 10.95
C VAL A 60 13.18 -0.18 12.25
N LEU A 61 12.05 0.50 12.12
CA LEU A 61 11.40 1.30 13.16
C LEU A 61 10.06 0.71 13.60
N PRO A 62 9.68 0.79 14.89
CA PRO A 62 8.35 0.40 15.33
C PRO A 62 7.30 1.41 14.84
N CYS A 63 6.18 0.93 14.30
CA CYS A 63 5.04 1.77 13.95
C CYS A 63 3.76 0.93 13.88
N ASP A 64 2.88 1.09 14.86
CA ASP A 64 1.52 0.57 14.81
C ASP A 64 0.55 1.75 14.67
N VAL A 65 -0.02 1.92 13.49
CA VAL A 65 -0.93 3.03 13.17
C VAL A 65 -2.27 2.97 13.89
N SER A 66 -2.53 1.91 14.66
CA SER A 66 -3.69 1.82 15.57
C SER A 66 -3.44 2.46 16.93
N ILE A 67 -2.21 2.89 17.21
CA ILE A 67 -1.79 3.50 18.47
C ILE A 67 -1.50 4.97 18.25
N ASP A 68 -2.20 5.82 18.97
CA ASP A 68 -2.03 7.27 18.90
C ASP A 68 -0.58 7.68 19.17
N GLY A 69 -0.04 8.57 18.34
CA GLY A 69 1.34 9.06 18.43
C GLY A 69 2.41 8.10 17.91
N SER A 70 2.05 6.88 17.50
CA SER A 70 3.02 5.90 16.98
C SER A 70 3.73 6.38 15.71
N ILE A 71 3.02 7.08 14.83
CA ILE A 71 3.59 7.66 13.61
C ILE A 71 4.60 8.76 13.96
N ASN A 72 4.27 9.65 14.89
CA ASN A 72 5.17 10.71 15.33
C ASN A 72 6.45 10.15 15.94
N ASN A 73 6.32 9.19 16.87
CA ASN A 73 7.47 8.53 17.48
C ASN A 73 8.37 7.84 16.42
N MET A 74 7.77 7.21 15.42
CA MET A 74 8.50 6.59 14.31
C MET A 74 9.25 7.63 13.47
N LEU A 75 8.63 8.78 13.16
CA LEU A 75 9.27 9.86 12.41
C LEU A 75 10.38 10.53 13.21
N ASP A 76 10.21 10.69 14.52
CA ASP A 76 11.26 11.21 15.42
C ASP A 76 12.49 10.29 15.42
N GLU A 77 12.29 8.98 15.47
CA GLU A 77 13.39 8.00 15.35
C GLU A 77 14.01 8.01 13.95
N LEU A 78 13.20 8.13 12.88
CA LEU A 78 13.68 8.24 11.51
C LEU A 78 14.55 9.49 11.33
N SER A 79 14.19 10.61 11.95
CA SER A 79 14.90 11.89 11.84
C SER A 79 16.35 11.84 12.31
N LYS A 80 16.69 10.88 13.17
CA LYS A 80 18.07 10.63 13.61
C LYS A 80 18.97 10.07 12.49
N ASN A 81 18.36 9.50 11.45
CA ASN A 81 19.04 8.95 10.26
C ASN A 81 18.84 9.85 9.03
N TRP A 82 17.61 10.32 8.83
CA TRP A 82 17.22 11.13 7.68
C TRP A 82 16.45 12.37 8.12
N THR A 83 17.01 13.54 7.88
CA THR A 83 16.30 14.82 8.12
C THR A 83 15.25 15.11 7.06
N GLU A 84 15.38 14.47 5.88
CA GLU A 84 14.43 14.54 4.77
C GLU A 84 14.43 13.25 3.98
N PHE A 85 13.32 12.96 3.29
CA PHE A 85 13.20 11.80 2.40
C PHE A 85 12.20 12.09 1.26
N ASP A 86 12.13 11.17 0.27
CA ASP A 86 11.47 11.42 -1.01
C ASP A 86 10.18 10.59 -1.18
N ILE A 87 10.11 9.39 -0.60
CA ILE A 87 9.08 8.42 -0.97
C ILE A 87 8.44 7.83 0.29
N ILE A 88 7.10 7.75 0.28
CA ILE A 88 6.33 6.95 1.24
C ILE A 88 5.61 5.83 0.50
N ILE A 89 5.79 4.61 0.99
CA ILE A 89 4.96 3.46 0.60
C ILE A 89 4.06 3.09 1.78
N HIS A 90 2.77 3.37 1.62
CA HIS A 90 1.73 3.03 2.58
C HIS A 90 1.01 1.74 2.12
N SER A 91 1.47 0.59 2.61
CA SER A 91 0.92 -0.73 2.28
C SER A 91 0.25 -1.37 3.49
N LEU A 92 -0.68 -0.63 4.12
CA LEU A 92 -1.39 -1.04 5.32
C LEU A 92 -2.86 -1.30 5.04
N ALA A 93 -3.41 -2.31 5.69
CA ALA A 93 -4.84 -2.58 5.71
C ALA A 93 -5.18 -3.54 6.86
N PHE A 94 -6.32 -3.32 7.49
CA PHE A 94 -6.87 -4.21 8.50
C PHE A 94 -8.40 -4.13 8.50
N ALA A 95 -9.04 -5.28 8.65
CA ALA A 95 -10.43 -5.41 9.08
C ALA A 95 -10.58 -6.67 9.94
N PRO A 96 -11.52 -6.72 10.90
CA PRO A 96 -11.82 -7.94 11.63
C PRO A 96 -12.22 -9.06 10.65
N ARG A 97 -11.65 -10.23 10.83
CA ARG A 97 -11.80 -11.35 9.88
C ARG A 97 -13.26 -11.81 9.76
N ASP A 98 -13.98 -11.85 10.85
CA ASP A 98 -15.38 -12.24 10.93
C ASP A 98 -16.34 -11.24 10.28
N GLU A 99 -15.87 -10.02 10.01
CA GLU A 99 -16.62 -8.99 9.28
C GLU A 99 -16.35 -8.98 7.76
N LEU A 100 -15.34 -9.73 7.31
CA LEU A 100 -15.05 -9.89 5.88
C LEU A 100 -15.95 -10.91 5.21
N GLU A 101 -16.42 -11.92 5.96
CA GLU A 101 -17.18 -13.05 5.45
C GLU A 101 -18.68 -12.93 5.71
N GLY A 102 -19.50 -13.41 4.76
CA GLY A 102 -20.95 -13.39 4.86
C GLY A 102 -21.59 -12.09 4.37
N ASN A 103 -22.83 -11.84 4.79
CA ASN A 103 -23.57 -10.65 4.34
C ASN A 103 -23.03 -9.38 5.02
N TYR A 104 -22.71 -8.37 4.22
CA TYR A 104 -22.14 -7.09 4.69
C TYR A 104 -23.01 -6.40 5.76
N VAL A 105 -24.34 -6.40 5.57
CA VAL A 105 -25.27 -5.72 6.49
C VAL A 105 -25.33 -6.41 7.85
N ASP A 106 -25.26 -7.75 7.85
CA ASP A 106 -25.39 -8.55 9.08
C ASP A 106 -24.07 -8.63 9.86
N LYS A 107 -22.94 -8.54 9.17
CA LYS A 107 -21.61 -8.79 9.75
C LYS A 107 -20.88 -7.54 10.19
N THR A 108 -21.13 -6.39 9.55
CA THR A 108 -20.37 -5.17 9.84
C THR A 108 -20.85 -4.55 11.15
N THR A 109 -19.94 -4.42 12.11
CA THR A 109 -20.17 -3.70 13.36
C THR A 109 -19.63 -2.27 13.29
N LYS A 110 -20.14 -1.38 14.16
CA LYS A 110 -19.58 -0.03 14.30
C LYS A 110 -18.08 -0.06 14.65
N ALA A 111 -17.68 -0.94 15.55
CA ALA A 111 -16.28 -1.06 15.98
C ALA A 111 -15.38 -1.51 14.84
N GLY A 112 -15.75 -2.56 14.09
CA GLY A 112 -15.00 -3.04 12.95
C GLY A 112 -14.95 -2.03 11.81
N PHE A 113 -16.06 -1.33 11.53
CA PHE A 113 -16.12 -0.25 10.55
C PHE A 113 -15.11 0.86 10.89
N LEU A 114 -15.13 1.36 12.14
CA LEU A 114 -14.22 2.42 12.59
C LEU A 114 -12.76 1.95 12.55
N SER A 115 -12.47 0.74 13.02
CA SER A 115 -11.13 0.16 13.00
C SER A 115 -10.59 -0.01 11.56
N ALA A 116 -11.42 -0.56 10.65
CA ALA A 116 -11.03 -0.73 9.25
C ALA A 116 -10.72 0.62 8.58
N HIS A 117 -11.53 1.66 8.82
CA HIS A 117 -11.29 2.99 8.27
C HIS A 117 -10.08 3.68 8.91
N SER A 118 -9.92 3.58 10.24
CA SER A 118 -8.78 4.16 10.93
C SER A 118 -7.46 3.60 10.38
N ILE A 119 -7.32 2.26 10.33
CA ILE A 119 -6.06 1.63 9.92
C ILE A 119 -5.86 1.66 8.41
N SER A 120 -6.92 1.46 7.60
CA SER A 120 -6.74 1.27 6.15
C SER A 120 -6.91 2.54 5.33
N SER A 121 -7.39 3.64 5.92
CA SER A 121 -7.64 4.90 5.22
C SER A 121 -7.08 6.12 5.96
N TYR A 122 -7.50 6.35 7.22
CA TYR A 122 -7.08 7.53 7.98
C TYR A 122 -5.58 7.54 8.25
N SER A 123 -4.96 6.38 8.48
CA SER A 123 -3.52 6.27 8.71
C SER A 123 -2.67 6.86 7.57
N LEU A 124 -3.17 6.84 6.32
CA LEU A 124 -2.49 7.53 5.20
C LEU A 124 -2.51 9.05 5.39
N LEU A 125 -3.67 9.62 5.77
CA LEU A 125 -3.80 11.05 6.03
C LEU A 125 -2.89 11.47 7.19
N GLU A 126 -2.92 10.75 8.29
CA GLU A 126 -2.09 11.02 9.47
C GLU A 126 -0.61 10.94 9.13
N LEU A 127 -0.18 9.88 8.44
CA LEU A 127 1.21 9.72 8.00
C LEU A 127 1.66 10.88 7.08
N CYS A 128 0.81 11.28 6.13
CA CYS A 128 1.12 12.42 5.25
C CYS A 128 1.23 13.73 6.03
N LYS A 129 0.31 13.96 6.98
CA LYS A 129 0.30 15.16 7.83
C LYS A 129 1.58 15.27 8.62
N GLU A 130 1.95 14.23 9.34
CA GLU A 130 3.11 14.24 10.24
C GLU A 130 4.45 14.19 9.46
N ALA A 131 4.50 13.46 8.33
CA ALA A 131 5.70 13.36 7.50
C ALA A 131 5.93 14.57 6.58
N LYS A 132 4.95 15.42 6.33
CA LYS A 132 5.04 16.58 5.42
C LYS A 132 6.27 17.45 5.65
N PRO A 133 6.70 17.79 6.89
CA PRO A 133 7.90 18.58 7.13
C PRO A 133 9.20 17.94 6.65
N MET A 134 9.22 16.59 6.55
CA MET A 134 10.37 15.79 6.11
C MET A 134 10.31 15.42 4.61
N LEU A 135 9.13 15.53 3.98
CA LEU A 135 8.95 15.26 2.54
C LEU A 135 9.41 16.44 1.69
N LYS A 136 10.71 16.72 1.71
CA LYS A 136 11.35 17.84 1.01
C LYS A 136 12.33 17.39 -0.07
N GLY A 137 12.35 16.10 -0.38
CA GLY A 137 13.22 15.54 -1.37
C GLY A 137 12.88 15.95 -2.81
N ARG A 138 13.57 15.35 -3.75
CA ARG A 138 13.38 15.65 -5.18
C ARG A 138 12.12 14.96 -5.70
N ASN A 139 11.08 15.74 -6.01
CA ASN A 139 9.81 15.24 -6.55
C ASN A 139 9.18 14.17 -5.63
N PRO A 140 8.81 14.55 -4.37
CA PRO A 140 8.34 13.60 -3.38
C PRO A 140 7.09 12.85 -3.84
N SER A 141 6.97 11.57 -3.47
CA SER A 141 5.90 10.68 -3.92
C SER A 141 5.36 9.81 -2.79
N VAL A 142 4.07 9.89 -2.55
CA VAL A 142 3.33 9.03 -1.63
C VAL A 142 2.53 8.02 -2.45
N ILE A 143 2.70 6.74 -2.18
CA ILE A 143 2.04 5.66 -2.91
C ILE A 143 1.32 4.76 -1.90
N SER A 144 0.01 4.59 -2.08
CA SER A 144 -0.80 3.67 -1.28
C SER A 144 -1.32 2.50 -2.11
N LEU A 145 -1.86 1.48 -1.46
CA LEU A 145 -2.35 0.25 -2.08
C LEU A 145 -3.86 0.11 -1.90
N SER A 146 -4.59 -0.03 -3.02
CA SER A 146 -6.02 -0.30 -3.07
C SER A 146 -6.31 -1.67 -3.73
N TYR A 147 -7.58 -1.93 -3.91
CA TYR A 147 -8.10 -3.12 -4.57
C TYR A 147 -9.43 -2.80 -5.26
N LEU A 148 -9.78 -3.53 -6.30
CA LEU A 148 -11.02 -3.35 -7.08
C LEU A 148 -12.29 -3.28 -6.22
N GLY A 149 -12.27 -3.88 -5.03
CA GLY A 149 -13.35 -3.77 -4.05
C GLY A 149 -13.67 -2.35 -3.56
N ALA A 150 -12.83 -1.36 -3.85
CA ALA A 150 -13.11 0.06 -3.58
C ALA A 150 -14.23 0.62 -4.47
N VAL A 151 -14.40 0.07 -5.68
CA VAL A 151 -15.34 0.57 -6.71
C VAL A 151 -16.38 -0.48 -7.15
N ARG A 152 -16.26 -1.72 -6.66
CA ARG A 152 -17.19 -2.83 -6.95
C ARG A 152 -17.45 -3.65 -5.69
N GLY A 153 -18.70 -4.13 -5.50
CA GLY A 153 -19.02 -5.12 -4.47
C GLY A 153 -18.27 -6.42 -4.75
N MET A 154 -17.43 -6.83 -3.81
CA MET A 154 -16.65 -8.06 -3.91
C MET A 154 -17.04 -9.03 -2.79
N PRO A 155 -17.31 -10.31 -3.09
CA PRO A 155 -17.56 -11.31 -2.05
C PRO A 155 -16.40 -11.41 -1.05
N ASN A 156 -16.72 -11.58 0.23
CA ASN A 156 -15.74 -11.75 1.31
C ASN A 156 -14.75 -10.58 1.46
N TYR A 157 -15.17 -9.39 1.05
CA TYR A 157 -14.35 -8.17 1.18
C TYR A 157 -15.04 -7.08 2.02
N ASN A 158 -16.36 -7.05 2.04
CA ASN A 158 -17.27 -6.29 2.93
C ASN A 158 -16.71 -4.91 3.36
N VAL A 159 -16.53 -4.71 4.67
CA VAL A 159 -16.09 -3.44 5.27
C VAL A 159 -14.74 -2.96 4.71
N MET A 160 -13.87 -3.87 4.28
CA MET A 160 -12.59 -3.50 3.67
C MET A 160 -12.79 -2.79 2.32
N GLY A 161 -13.80 -3.18 1.53
CA GLY A 161 -14.13 -2.48 0.29
C GLY A 161 -14.50 -1.02 0.53
N VAL A 162 -15.31 -0.75 1.54
CA VAL A 162 -15.72 0.61 1.93
C VAL A 162 -14.51 1.40 2.47
N ALA A 163 -13.65 0.78 3.27
CA ALA A 163 -12.43 1.42 3.75
C ALA A 163 -11.45 1.75 2.59
N LYS A 164 -11.35 0.89 1.57
CA LYS A 164 -10.54 1.16 0.37
C LYS A 164 -11.15 2.25 -0.52
N ALA A 165 -12.48 2.37 -0.61
CA ALA A 165 -13.13 3.50 -1.26
C ALA A 165 -12.80 4.83 -0.56
N SER A 166 -12.84 4.83 0.78
CA SER A 166 -12.39 5.97 1.59
C SER A 166 -10.91 6.29 1.36
N LEU A 167 -10.02 5.28 1.27
CA LEU A 167 -8.61 5.46 0.97
C LEU A 167 -8.40 6.13 -0.41
N GLU A 168 -9.09 5.68 -1.45
CA GLU A 168 -8.99 6.28 -2.79
C GLU A 168 -9.51 7.72 -2.82
N ALA A 169 -10.52 8.04 -2.02
CA ALA A 169 -10.96 9.42 -1.82
C ALA A 169 -9.85 10.24 -1.12
N ASN A 170 -9.24 9.72 -0.04
CA ASN A 170 -8.13 10.38 0.65
C ASN A 170 -6.96 10.65 -0.29
N VAL A 171 -6.61 9.75 -1.19
CA VAL A 171 -5.55 9.96 -2.19
C VAL A 171 -5.82 11.21 -3.04
N ARG A 172 -7.07 11.41 -3.50
CA ARG A 172 -7.43 12.60 -4.28
C ARG A 172 -7.34 13.90 -3.46
N TYR A 173 -7.85 13.89 -2.23
CA TYR A 173 -7.80 15.06 -1.35
C TYR A 173 -6.38 15.38 -0.89
N LEU A 174 -5.56 14.38 -0.59
CA LEU A 174 -4.15 14.54 -0.26
C LEU A 174 -3.35 15.08 -1.47
N ALA A 175 -3.58 14.57 -2.67
CA ALA A 175 -2.94 15.07 -3.89
C ALA A 175 -3.25 16.55 -4.12
N TYR A 176 -4.50 16.96 -3.89
CA TYR A 176 -4.90 18.36 -3.96
C TYR A 176 -4.23 19.22 -2.89
N ALA A 177 -4.26 18.77 -1.62
CA ALA A 177 -3.76 19.54 -0.49
C ALA A 177 -2.23 19.63 -0.41
N MET A 178 -1.50 18.63 -0.94
CA MET A 178 -0.03 18.57 -0.88
C MET A 178 0.63 19.01 -2.19
N GLY A 179 -0.15 19.25 -3.24
CA GLY A 179 0.35 19.63 -4.56
C GLY A 179 1.12 20.97 -4.57
N GLU A 180 0.73 21.93 -3.74
CA GLU A 180 1.45 23.21 -3.60
C GLU A 180 2.89 23.03 -3.09
N ASP A 181 3.15 21.95 -2.33
CA ASP A 181 4.48 21.56 -1.86
C ASP A 181 5.20 20.62 -2.84
N ASN A 182 4.66 20.44 -4.07
CA ASN A 182 5.13 19.50 -5.09
C ASN A 182 5.14 18.03 -4.66
N ILE A 183 4.37 17.65 -3.66
CA ILE A 183 4.24 16.28 -3.18
C ILE A 183 3.12 15.60 -3.95
N ARG A 184 3.46 14.52 -4.65
CA ARG A 184 2.51 13.69 -5.41
C ARG A 184 1.96 12.57 -4.56
N VAL A 185 0.65 12.33 -4.64
CA VAL A 185 -0.02 11.25 -3.90
C VAL A 185 -0.82 10.40 -4.89
N ASN A 186 -0.48 9.12 -5.01
CA ASN A 186 -1.15 8.18 -5.90
C ASN A 186 -1.46 6.86 -5.20
N CYS A 187 -2.27 6.04 -5.84
CA CYS A 187 -2.63 4.72 -5.37
C CYS A 187 -2.45 3.67 -6.47
N ILE A 188 -2.07 2.47 -6.12
CA ILE A 188 -2.07 1.31 -7.02
C ILE A 188 -3.19 0.37 -6.56
N SER A 189 -4.17 0.14 -7.44
CA SER A 189 -5.18 -0.90 -7.27
C SER A 189 -4.63 -2.20 -7.85
N ALA A 190 -4.07 -3.04 -6.98
CA ALA A 190 -3.46 -4.31 -7.38
C ALA A 190 -4.51 -5.41 -7.56
N GLY A 191 -4.32 -6.28 -8.54
CA GLY A 191 -5.07 -7.54 -8.64
C GLY A 191 -4.82 -8.46 -7.43
N PRO A 192 -5.55 -9.55 -7.28
CA PRO A 192 -5.38 -10.47 -6.16
C PRO A 192 -4.00 -11.14 -6.22
N ILE A 193 -3.26 -11.04 -5.12
CA ILE A 193 -1.94 -11.63 -4.95
C ILE A 193 -1.93 -12.46 -3.66
N LYS A 194 -1.32 -13.64 -3.69
CA LYS A 194 -1.23 -14.55 -2.54
C LYS A 194 -0.26 -14.00 -1.49
N THR A 195 -0.75 -13.13 -0.62
CA THR A 195 -0.02 -12.55 0.51
C THR A 195 -0.43 -13.18 1.84
N LEU A 196 0.25 -12.85 2.95
CA LEU A 196 -0.19 -13.23 4.29
C LEU A 196 -1.53 -12.56 4.67
N ALA A 197 -1.74 -11.32 4.27
CA ALA A 197 -3.00 -10.61 4.50
C ALA A 197 -4.16 -11.27 3.73
N ALA A 198 -3.94 -11.67 2.49
CA ALA A 198 -4.92 -12.37 1.67
C ALA A 198 -5.32 -13.76 2.21
N ALA A 199 -4.46 -14.40 3.02
CA ALA A 199 -4.79 -15.67 3.67
C ALA A 199 -5.95 -15.57 4.67
N GLY A 200 -6.34 -14.36 5.09
CA GLY A 200 -7.52 -14.10 5.91
C GLY A 200 -8.85 -14.04 5.15
N ILE A 201 -8.79 -13.99 3.81
CA ILE A 201 -9.98 -13.88 2.95
C ILE A 201 -10.46 -15.28 2.59
N SER A 202 -11.72 -15.59 2.91
CA SER A 202 -12.34 -16.87 2.53
C SER A 202 -12.41 -17.01 1.01
N ASP A 203 -12.26 -18.25 0.52
CA ASP A 203 -12.28 -18.59 -0.93
C ASP A 203 -11.26 -17.83 -1.80
N PHE A 204 -10.19 -17.28 -1.20
CA PHE A 204 -9.19 -16.48 -1.95
C PHE A 204 -8.58 -17.24 -3.14
N ARG A 205 -8.43 -18.58 -3.03
CA ARG A 205 -7.97 -19.40 -4.16
C ARG A 205 -8.94 -19.37 -5.34
N LYS A 206 -10.23 -19.48 -5.07
CA LYS A 206 -11.27 -19.38 -6.12
C LYS A 206 -11.27 -17.99 -6.78
N MET A 207 -10.97 -16.94 -6.01
CA MET A 207 -10.82 -15.59 -6.55
C MET A 207 -9.61 -15.49 -7.51
N LEU A 208 -8.46 -16.08 -7.15
CA LEU A 208 -7.28 -16.14 -8.03
C LEU A 208 -7.61 -16.89 -9.34
N ASP A 209 -8.22 -18.07 -9.23
CA ASP A 209 -8.59 -18.89 -10.39
C ASP A 209 -9.60 -18.14 -11.30
N HIS A 210 -10.54 -17.41 -10.69
CA HIS A 210 -11.52 -16.59 -11.43
C HIS A 210 -10.85 -15.42 -12.19
N VAL A 211 -9.95 -14.69 -11.53
CA VAL A 211 -9.23 -13.58 -12.16
C VAL A 211 -8.31 -14.09 -13.26
N GLU A 212 -7.58 -15.18 -13.05
CA GLU A 212 -6.73 -15.80 -14.05
C GLU A 212 -7.53 -16.20 -15.30
N LYS A 213 -8.69 -16.85 -15.12
CA LYS A 213 -9.56 -17.26 -16.24
C LYS A 213 -10.13 -16.06 -17.01
N ASN A 214 -10.51 -14.97 -16.32
CA ASN A 214 -11.32 -13.91 -16.91
C ASN A 214 -10.54 -12.63 -17.24
N SER A 215 -9.35 -12.40 -16.67
CA SER A 215 -8.56 -11.22 -17.01
C SER A 215 -8.12 -11.25 -18.49
N PRO A 216 -7.95 -10.10 -19.15
CA PRO A 216 -7.44 -10.02 -20.52
C PRO A 216 -6.10 -10.72 -20.73
N LEU A 217 -5.15 -10.59 -19.78
CA LEU A 217 -3.85 -11.23 -19.88
C LEU A 217 -3.84 -12.70 -19.42
N LYS A 218 -5.00 -13.26 -19.02
CA LYS A 218 -5.17 -14.68 -18.62
C LYS A 218 -4.20 -15.15 -17.54
N ARG A 219 -3.87 -14.26 -16.60
CA ARG A 219 -3.01 -14.56 -15.45
C ARG A 219 -3.26 -13.58 -14.31
N ASN A 220 -2.86 -13.97 -13.12
CA ASN A 220 -2.75 -13.04 -11.99
C ASN A 220 -1.48 -12.19 -12.12
N VAL A 221 -1.48 -11.05 -11.43
CA VAL A 221 -0.30 -10.19 -11.32
C VAL A 221 0.62 -10.66 -10.21
N THR A 222 1.86 -10.21 -10.27
CA THR A 222 2.92 -10.50 -9.30
C THR A 222 3.21 -9.29 -8.41
N ILE A 223 3.84 -9.52 -7.25
CA ILE A 223 4.32 -8.43 -6.39
C ILE A 223 5.38 -7.57 -7.11
N GLN A 224 6.12 -8.15 -8.05
CA GLN A 224 7.13 -7.44 -8.82
C GLN A 224 6.52 -6.42 -9.79
N GLU A 225 5.44 -6.79 -10.51
CA GLU A 225 4.75 -5.88 -11.43
C GLU A 225 4.13 -4.67 -10.69
N VAL A 226 3.60 -4.91 -9.48
CA VAL A 226 3.16 -3.82 -8.59
C VAL A 226 4.36 -2.98 -8.14
N GLY A 227 5.48 -3.61 -7.83
CA GLY A 227 6.73 -2.96 -7.45
C GLY A 227 7.30 -2.06 -8.56
N ASP A 228 7.30 -2.54 -9.80
CA ASP A 228 7.79 -1.78 -10.94
C ASP A 228 6.91 -0.56 -11.23
N THR A 229 5.60 -0.70 -11.09
CA THR A 229 4.65 0.42 -11.16
C THR A 229 4.89 1.43 -10.04
N ALA A 230 5.13 0.98 -8.81
CA ALA A 230 5.45 1.86 -7.70
C ALA A 230 6.78 2.61 -7.92
N SER A 231 7.80 1.93 -8.46
CA SER A 231 9.08 2.56 -8.81
C SER A 231 8.91 3.62 -9.92
N PHE A 232 8.07 3.37 -10.92
CA PHE A 232 7.71 4.37 -11.93
C PHE A 232 7.04 5.58 -11.28
N LEU A 233 6.00 5.36 -10.44
CA LEU A 233 5.30 6.45 -9.75
C LEU A 233 6.20 7.25 -8.81
N ALA A 234 7.24 6.65 -8.25
CA ALA A 234 8.23 7.31 -7.40
C ALA A 234 9.29 8.09 -8.20
N SER A 235 9.43 7.81 -9.50
CA SER A 235 10.43 8.42 -10.36
C SER A 235 10.02 9.78 -10.92
N ASP A 236 10.98 10.48 -11.52
CA ASP A 236 10.74 11.75 -12.21
C ASP A 236 9.92 11.57 -13.49
N GLY A 237 9.90 10.35 -14.06
CA GLY A 237 9.04 9.99 -15.19
C GLY A 237 7.54 10.12 -14.89
N ALA A 238 7.16 10.12 -13.61
CA ALA A 238 5.78 10.30 -13.16
C ALA A 238 5.52 11.69 -12.56
N SER A 239 6.36 12.69 -12.83
CA SER A 239 6.25 14.04 -12.24
C SER A 239 4.91 14.75 -12.49
N GLY A 240 4.22 14.43 -13.58
CA GLY A 240 2.90 14.95 -13.90
C GLY A 240 1.73 14.09 -13.38
N ILE A 241 2.00 13.03 -12.57
CA ILE A 241 0.96 12.08 -12.11
C ILE A 241 0.72 12.27 -10.61
N THR A 242 -0.48 12.74 -10.24
CA THR A 242 -0.94 12.84 -8.85
C THR A 242 -2.46 12.64 -8.76
N GLY A 243 -2.97 12.15 -7.63
CA GLY A 243 -4.39 11.92 -7.39
C GLY A 243 -4.96 10.71 -8.15
N GLN A 244 -4.12 9.88 -8.75
CA GLN A 244 -4.55 8.76 -9.59
C GLN A 244 -4.61 7.43 -8.84
N VAL A 245 -5.52 6.57 -9.30
CA VAL A 245 -5.57 5.15 -8.94
C VAL A 245 -5.20 4.35 -10.19
N LEU A 246 -4.00 3.75 -10.19
CA LEU A 246 -3.50 2.94 -11.29
C LEU A 246 -3.83 1.47 -11.05
N TYR A 247 -4.50 0.83 -12.02
CA TYR A 247 -4.79 -0.59 -11.95
C TYR A 247 -3.61 -1.43 -12.45
N VAL A 248 -3.16 -2.36 -11.60
CA VAL A 248 -2.17 -3.38 -11.92
C VAL A 248 -2.80 -4.72 -11.61
N ASP A 249 -3.63 -5.24 -12.52
CA ASP A 249 -4.54 -6.35 -12.29
C ASP A 249 -4.75 -7.26 -13.52
N SER A 250 -3.82 -7.26 -14.45
CA SER A 250 -3.93 -7.97 -15.73
C SER A 250 -5.15 -7.55 -16.58
N GLY A 251 -5.69 -6.35 -16.34
CA GLY A 251 -6.85 -5.80 -17.04
C GLY A 251 -8.20 -6.28 -16.47
N PHE A 252 -8.21 -6.98 -15.32
CA PHE A 252 -9.47 -7.52 -14.78
C PHE A 252 -10.50 -6.43 -14.46
N ASN A 253 -10.07 -5.23 -14.06
CA ASN A 253 -10.98 -4.13 -13.71
C ASN A 253 -11.90 -3.69 -14.85
N ILE A 254 -11.50 -3.86 -16.12
CA ILE A 254 -12.28 -3.43 -17.29
C ILE A 254 -13.34 -4.45 -17.74
N ILE A 255 -13.35 -5.64 -17.14
CA ILE A 255 -14.26 -6.71 -17.56
C ILE A 255 -15.67 -6.42 -17.05
N GLY A 256 -16.61 -6.26 -17.98
CA GLY A 256 -18.03 -6.10 -17.69
C GLY A 256 -18.76 -7.44 -17.56
N MET A 257 -18.35 -8.46 -18.35
CA MET A 257 -18.93 -9.80 -18.32
C MET A 257 -17.81 -10.83 -18.54
N PRO A 258 -17.73 -11.88 -17.69
CA PRO A 258 -16.84 -13.02 -17.91
C PRO A 258 -17.16 -13.74 -19.22
N SER A 259 -16.20 -14.50 -19.77
CA SER A 259 -16.45 -15.43 -20.88
C SER A 259 -17.56 -16.41 -20.51
N ILE A 260 -18.45 -16.69 -21.46
CA ILE A 260 -19.61 -17.57 -21.26
C ILE A 260 -19.22 -19.05 -21.56
N ASP A 261 -17.97 -19.30 -21.99
CA ASP A 261 -17.44 -20.61 -22.34
C ASP A 261 -17.10 -21.45 -21.10
#